data_5ab6bd06a30c846fed419ed02eaeef14
#
_entry.id   5ab6bd06a30c846fed419ed02eaeef14
#
_cell.length_a   1.000
_cell.length_b   1.000
_cell.length_c   1.000
_cell.angle_alpha   90.00
_cell.angle_beta   90.00
_cell.angle_gamma   90.00
#
_symmetry.space_group_name_H-M   'P 1'
#
loop_
_entity.id
_entity.type
_entity.pdbx_description
1 polymer ?
#
loop_
_entity_poly.entity_id
_entity_poly.type
_entity_poly.pdbx_seq_one_letter_code
_entity_poly.pdbx_strand_id
1 'polypeptide(L)'
;MEFRLATIEDVNTLCELEHATFKNPWTLEHFSYELKENEFSKTLVACHNGLLIGYINYWIIYDQATINKVCIKEEFRRRGFAQKLFDLAFQEIKKEECMICTLEVRVSNHNAINFYLKNGFEKVVKKSAYYSDGEDAYYMVKGVY
;
A
#
# COMPACT_ATOMS: atom_id res chain seq x y z
N MET A 1 10.81 4.77 16.25
CA MET A 1 10.18 4.22 15.02
C MET A 1 11.09 4.50 13.84
N GLU A 2 11.42 3.48 13.09
CA GLU A 2 12.25 3.58 11.89
C GLU A 2 11.41 3.32 10.64
N PHE A 3 11.63 4.11 9.59
CA PHE A 3 11.00 3.91 8.28
C PHE A 3 12.12 3.74 7.26
N ARG A 4 12.10 2.65 6.50
CA ARG A 4 13.14 2.34 5.53
C ARG A 4 12.56 1.54 4.35
N LEU A 5 13.34 1.43 3.28
CA LEU A 5 12.99 0.54 2.18
C LEU A 5 13.11 -0.92 2.65
N ALA A 6 12.20 -1.75 2.18
CA ALA A 6 12.25 -3.19 2.42
C ALA A 6 13.43 -3.81 1.66
N THR A 7 13.98 -4.86 2.23
CA THR A 7 15.00 -5.69 1.59
C THR A 7 14.46 -7.10 1.41
N ILE A 8 15.18 -7.92 0.65
CA ILE A 8 14.78 -9.31 0.44
C ILE A 8 14.69 -10.10 1.76
N GLU A 9 15.42 -9.66 2.78
CA GLU A 9 15.37 -10.28 4.10
C GLU A 9 14.04 -10.05 4.81
N ASP A 10 13.26 -9.07 4.38
CA ASP A 10 11.95 -8.74 4.97
C ASP A 10 10.82 -9.61 4.42
N VAL A 11 11.05 -10.39 3.37
CA VAL A 11 9.99 -11.10 2.64
C VAL A 11 9.13 -11.98 3.54
N ASN A 12 9.75 -12.77 4.42
CA ASN A 12 8.99 -13.67 5.30
C ASN A 12 8.09 -12.89 6.26
N THR A 13 8.60 -11.83 6.86
CA THR A 13 7.83 -11.02 7.81
C THR A 13 6.71 -10.27 7.12
N LEU A 14 6.97 -9.74 5.91
CA LEU A 14 5.94 -9.09 5.10
C LEU A 14 4.82 -10.07 4.77
N CYS A 15 5.17 -11.28 4.39
CA CYS A 15 4.21 -12.33 4.06
C CYS A 15 3.35 -12.71 5.27
N GLU A 16 3.96 -12.85 6.45
CA GLU A 16 3.24 -13.14 7.69
C GLU A 16 2.23 -12.03 8.02
N LEU A 17 2.65 -10.77 7.92
CA LEU A 17 1.78 -9.62 8.20
C LEU A 17 0.63 -9.55 7.20
N GLU A 18 0.91 -9.80 5.93
CA GLU A 18 -0.08 -9.82 4.86
C GLU A 18 -1.13 -10.90 5.12
N HIS A 19 -0.71 -12.13 5.48
CA HIS A 19 -1.61 -13.24 5.78
C HIS A 19 -2.48 -12.98 7.01
N ALA A 20 -1.96 -12.27 7.99
CA ALA A 20 -2.72 -11.92 9.19
C ALA A 20 -3.77 -10.84 8.93
N THR A 21 -3.67 -10.10 7.82
CA THR A 21 -4.47 -8.89 7.57
C THR A 21 -5.48 -9.06 6.44
N PHE A 22 -5.11 -9.69 5.33
CA PHE A 22 -5.92 -9.71 4.12
C PHE A 22 -6.49 -11.08 3.80
N LYS A 23 -7.69 -11.09 3.15
CA LYS A 23 -8.37 -12.34 2.73
C LYS A 23 -7.60 -13.05 1.63
N ASN A 24 -7.09 -12.29 0.65
CA ASN A 24 -6.32 -12.80 -0.48
C ASN A 24 -4.91 -12.22 -0.40
N PRO A 25 -4.09 -12.75 0.54
CA PRO A 25 -2.77 -12.17 0.76
C PRO A 25 -1.82 -12.47 -0.39
N TRP A 26 -0.86 -11.57 -0.59
CA TRP A 26 0.24 -11.83 -1.50
C TRP A 26 1.05 -13.01 -0.99
N THR A 27 1.52 -13.82 -1.92
CA THR A 27 2.37 -14.97 -1.61
C THR A 27 3.82 -14.55 -1.38
N LEU A 28 4.61 -15.49 -0.88
CA LEU A 28 6.05 -15.30 -0.74
C LEU A 28 6.69 -14.97 -2.11
N GLU A 29 6.27 -15.68 -3.16
CA GLU A 29 6.74 -15.44 -4.52
C GLU A 29 6.36 -14.05 -5.01
N HIS A 30 5.15 -13.58 -4.68
CA HIS A 30 4.71 -12.24 -5.08
C HIS A 30 5.56 -11.16 -4.42
N PHE A 31 5.82 -11.27 -3.11
CA PHE A 31 6.69 -10.32 -2.42
C PHE A 31 8.11 -10.36 -2.98
N SER A 32 8.63 -11.54 -3.24
CA SER A 32 9.97 -11.69 -3.82
C SER A 32 10.05 -11.03 -5.20
N TYR A 33 9.02 -11.20 -6.03
CA TYR A 33 8.94 -10.54 -7.33
C TYR A 33 8.94 -9.03 -7.19
N GLU A 34 8.10 -8.50 -6.29
CA GLU A 34 7.98 -7.05 -6.09
C GLU A 34 9.28 -6.42 -5.58
N LEU A 35 10.01 -7.13 -4.74
CA LEU A 35 11.24 -6.61 -4.17
C LEU A 35 12.47 -6.78 -5.07
N LYS A 36 12.50 -7.83 -5.89
CA LYS A 36 13.68 -8.16 -6.72
C LYS A 36 13.52 -7.84 -8.19
N GLU A 37 12.35 -8.16 -8.76
CA GLU A 37 12.16 -8.17 -10.21
C GLU A 37 11.42 -6.96 -10.74
N ASN A 38 10.45 -6.45 -9.96
CA ASN A 38 9.63 -5.34 -10.41
C ASN A 38 10.33 -4.01 -10.16
N GLU A 39 10.98 -3.48 -11.18
CA GLU A 39 11.73 -2.22 -11.09
C GLU A 39 10.85 -1.00 -10.78
N PHE A 40 9.54 -1.10 -11.02
CA PHE A 40 8.60 0.00 -10.75
C PHE A 40 8.10 -0.01 -9.31
N SER A 41 8.37 -1.08 -8.57
CA SER A 41 7.81 -1.30 -7.23
C SER A 41 8.71 -0.74 -6.13
N LYS A 42 8.08 -0.11 -5.15
CA LYS A 42 8.73 0.38 -3.94
C LYS A 42 7.96 -0.15 -2.74
N THR A 43 8.69 -0.60 -1.73
CA THR A 43 8.10 -1.03 -0.47
C THR A 43 8.82 -0.32 0.67
N LEU A 44 8.07 0.52 1.41
CA LEU A 44 8.57 1.15 2.63
C LEU A 44 8.04 0.37 3.83
N VAL A 45 8.89 0.10 4.78
CA VAL A 45 8.51 -0.59 6.01
C VAL A 45 8.66 0.33 7.22
N ALA A 46 7.81 0.10 8.21
CA ALA A 46 7.88 0.75 9.51
C ALA A 46 8.33 -0.29 10.53
N CYS A 47 9.38 0.04 11.29
CA CYS A 47 9.94 -0.85 12.31
C CYS A 47 9.92 -0.17 13.66
N HIS A 48 9.52 -0.91 14.69
CA HIS A 48 9.54 -0.44 16.08
C HIS A 48 10.41 -1.39 16.89
N ASN A 49 11.48 -0.86 17.46
CA ASN A 49 12.47 -1.66 18.22
C ASN A 49 12.96 -2.87 17.43
N GLY A 50 13.24 -2.66 16.14
CA GLY A 50 13.71 -3.73 15.25
C GLY A 50 12.64 -4.66 14.72
N LEU A 51 11.38 -4.51 15.13
CA LEU A 51 10.27 -5.34 14.67
C LEU A 51 9.52 -4.62 13.56
N LEU A 52 9.38 -5.26 12.40
CA LEU A 52 8.60 -4.73 11.29
C LEU A 52 7.11 -4.78 11.66
N ILE A 53 6.45 -3.62 11.70
CA ILE A 53 5.06 -3.50 12.16
C ILE A 53 4.10 -2.99 11.08
N GLY A 54 4.61 -2.63 9.92
CA GLY A 54 3.78 -2.15 8.85
C GLY A 54 4.56 -1.91 7.58
N TYR A 55 3.83 -1.71 6.47
CA TYR A 55 4.45 -1.41 5.18
C TYR A 55 3.46 -0.75 4.25
N ILE A 56 4.02 -0.07 3.23
CA ILE A 56 3.27 0.40 2.07
C ILE A 56 4.02 -0.06 0.82
N ASN A 57 3.27 -0.62 -0.12
CA ASN A 57 3.80 -0.95 -1.43
C ASN A 57 3.12 -0.09 -2.49
N TYR A 58 3.90 0.51 -3.36
CA TYR A 58 3.40 1.35 -4.45
C TYR A 58 4.29 1.20 -5.67
N TRP A 59 3.69 1.48 -6.84
CA TRP A 59 4.40 1.49 -8.11
C TRP A 59 4.51 2.92 -8.62
N ILE A 60 5.64 3.22 -9.26
CA ILE A 60 5.82 4.46 -10.03
C ILE A 60 6.17 4.03 -11.44
N ILE A 61 5.27 4.30 -12.38
CA ILE A 61 5.44 3.96 -13.79
C ILE A 61 5.27 5.25 -14.57
N TYR A 62 6.40 5.83 -15.02
CA TYR A 62 6.45 7.12 -15.69
C TYR A 62 5.81 8.22 -14.83
N ASP A 63 4.70 8.80 -15.26
CA ASP A 63 4.02 9.91 -14.58
C ASP A 63 2.83 9.46 -13.73
N GLN A 64 2.67 8.16 -13.52
CA GLN A 64 1.56 7.60 -12.75
C GLN A 64 2.05 6.73 -11.60
N ALA A 65 1.46 6.93 -10.43
CA ALA A 65 1.70 6.08 -9.27
C ALA A 65 0.46 5.24 -8.95
N THR A 66 0.67 4.08 -8.34
CA THR A 66 -0.40 3.20 -7.89
C THR A 66 -0.08 2.72 -6.48
N ILE A 67 -1.00 2.92 -5.54
CA ILE A 67 -0.87 2.34 -4.19
C ILE A 67 -1.47 0.94 -4.24
N ASN A 68 -0.68 -0.07 -3.94
CA ASN A 68 -1.13 -1.46 -3.97
C ASN A 68 -1.57 -1.96 -2.60
N LYS A 69 -0.78 -1.69 -1.56
CA LYS A 69 -1.06 -2.17 -0.21
C LYS A 69 -0.59 -1.16 0.83
N VAL A 70 -1.39 -0.97 1.87
CA VAL A 70 -0.99 -0.30 3.10
C VAL A 70 -1.44 -1.20 4.24
N CYS A 71 -0.53 -1.56 5.12
CA CYS A 71 -0.82 -2.50 6.18
C CYS A 71 -0.06 -2.13 7.45
N ILE A 72 -0.76 -2.13 8.58
CA ILE A 72 -0.16 -1.90 9.90
C ILE A 72 -0.61 -3.06 10.80
N LYS A 73 0.33 -3.62 11.52
CA LYS A 73 0.06 -4.66 12.52
C LYS A 73 -0.98 -4.18 13.51
N GLU A 74 -1.95 -5.02 13.85
CA GLU A 74 -3.13 -4.64 14.63
C GLU A 74 -2.80 -3.84 15.90
N GLU A 75 -1.81 -4.29 16.66
CA GLU A 75 -1.43 -3.65 17.93
C GLU A 75 -0.89 -2.23 17.76
N PHE A 76 -0.47 -1.88 16.52
CA PHE A 76 0.12 -0.58 16.22
C PHE A 76 -0.80 0.34 15.43
N ARG A 77 -2.05 -0.07 15.20
CA ARG A 77 -3.04 0.76 14.47
C ARG A 77 -3.50 1.94 15.31
N ARG A 78 -4.05 2.96 14.62
CA ARG A 78 -4.59 4.17 15.23
C ARG A 78 -3.53 5.02 15.94
N ARG A 79 -2.27 4.91 15.53
CA ARG A 79 -1.15 5.69 16.07
C ARG A 79 -0.49 6.57 15.01
N GLY A 80 -1.10 6.67 13.82
CA GLY A 80 -0.58 7.52 12.75
C GLY A 80 0.53 6.91 11.90
N PHE A 81 0.84 5.63 12.05
CA PHE A 81 1.93 5.00 11.28
C PHE A 81 1.56 4.81 9.80
N ALA A 82 0.31 4.47 9.49
CA ALA A 82 -0.15 4.38 8.10
C ALA A 82 -0.02 5.74 7.42
N GLN A 83 -0.41 6.81 8.10
CA GLN A 83 -0.30 8.17 7.58
C GLN A 83 1.17 8.54 7.32
N LYS A 84 2.06 8.15 8.22
CA LYS A 84 3.50 8.43 8.06
C LYS A 84 4.08 7.70 6.85
N LEU A 85 3.74 6.41 6.68
CA LEU A 85 4.15 5.65 5.50
C LEU A 85 3.62 6.27 4.23
N PHE A 86 2.35 6.65 4.24
CA PHE A 86 1.69 7.28 3.11
C PHE A 86 2.37 8.60 2.74
N ASP A 87 2.65 9.44 3.74
CA ASP A 87 3.31 10.74 3.51
C ASP A 87 4.70 10.55 2.91
N LEU A 88 5.47 9.58 3.40
CA LEU A 88 6.80 9.29 2.87
C LEU A 88 6.72 8.79 1.41
N ALA A 89 5.75 7.91 1.12
CA ALA A 89 5.53 7.45 -0.25
C ALA A 89 5.19 8.63 -1.18
N PHE A 90 4.33 9.52 -0.72
CA PHE A 90 3.94 10.69 -1.53
C PHE A 90 5.05 11.71 -1.72
N GLN A 91 5.99 11.82 -0.79
CA GLN A 91 7.19 12.63 -1.02
C GLN A 91 7.96 12.12 -2.24
N GLU A 92 8.13 10.80 -2.36
CA GLU A 92 8.82 10.22 -3.52
C GLU A 92 7.99 10.35 -4.79
N ILE A 93 6.68 10.08 -4.71
CA ILE A 93 5.77 10.19 -5.86
C ILE A 93 5.81 11.61 -6.45
N LYS A 94 5.81 12.64 -5.60
CA LYS A 94 5.93 14.03 -6.05
C LYS A 94 7.31 14.32 -6.65
N LYS A 95 8.35 13.81 -6.02
CA LYS A 95 9.73 13.99 -6.49
C LYS A 95 9.93 13.40 -7.88
N GLU A 96 9.27 12.27 -8.17
CA GLU A 96 9.32 11.62 -9.48
C GLU A 96 8.37 12.27 -10.49
N GLU A 97 7.75 13.39 -10.14
CA GLU A 97 6.89 14.17 -11.02
C GLU A 97 5.67 13.42 -11.55
N CYS A 98 5.10 12.53 -10.73
CA CYS A 98 3.85 11.86 -11.08
C CYS A 98 2.70 12.86 -11.13
N MET A 99 1.82 12.69 -12.10
CA MET A 99 0.64 13.53 -12.28
C MET A 99 -0.55 13.02 -11.49
N ILE A 100 -0.66 11.72 -11.33
CA ILE A 100 -1.83 11.04 -10.80
C ILE A 100 -1.41 9.83 -9.97
N CYS A 101 -2.17 9.56 -8.91
CA CYS A 101 -2.03 8.33 -8.12
C CYS A 101 -3.37 7.63 -8.05
N THR A 102 -3.37 6.31 -8.27
CA THR A 102 -4.58 5.49 -8.32
C THR A 102 -4.50 4.35 -7.32
N LEU A 103 -5.65 3.80 -6.97
CA LEU A 103 -5.73 2.58 -6.16
C LEU A 103 -7.08 1.90 -6.36
N GLU A 104 -7.15 0.60 -6.02
CA GLU A 104 -8.39 -0.13 -5.84
C GLU A 104 -8.51 -0.53 -4.37
N VAL A 105 -9.73 -0.47 -3.85
CA VAL A 105 -10.03 -0.84 -2.47
C VAL A 105 -11.37 -1.58 -2.41
N ARG A 106 -11.45 -2.63 -1.58
CA ARG A 106 -12.70 -3.38 -1.41
C ARG A 106 -13.79 -2.44 -0.91
N VAL A 107 -14.99 -2.58 -1.47
CA VAL A 107 -16.13 -1.73 -1.09
C VAL A 107 -16.48 -1.88 0.39
N SER A 108 -16.18 -3.02 1.00
CA SER A 108 -16.42 -3.29 2.42
C SER A 108 -15.35 -2.71 3.35
N ASN A 109 -14.22 -2.29 2.83
CA ASN A 109 -13.10 -1.79 3.63
C ASN A 109 -13.29 -0.32 3.96
N HIS A 110 -14.25 -0.03 4.85
CA HIS A 110 -14.64 1.35 5.19
C HIS A 110 -13.51 2.15 5.82
N ASN A 111 -12.68 1.51 6.66
CA ASN A 111 -11.56 2.19 7.30
C ASN A 111 -10.54 2.67 6.26
N ALA A 112 -10.20 1.82 5.30
CA ALA A 112 -9.27 2.19 4.24
C ALA A 112 -9.85 3.26 3.32
N ILE A 113 -11.13 3.12 2.94
CA ILE A 113 -11.81 4.11 2.10
C ILE A 113 -11.78 5.48 2.76
N ASN A 114 -12.13 5.55 4.05
CA ASN A 114 -12.12 6.81 4.80
C ASN A 114 -10.71 7.40 4.87
N PHE A 115 -9.70 6.57 5.07
CA PHE A 115 -8.31 6.99 5.08
C PHE A 115 -7.92 7.63 3.74
N TYR A 116 -8.28 6.98 2.63
CA TYR A 116 -7.96 7.50 1.29
C TYR A 116 -8.72 8.78 0.97
N LEU A 117 -10.01 8.84 1.31
CA LEU A 117 -10.81 10.07 1.13
C LEU A 117 -10.19 11.23 1.90
N LYS A 118 -9.78 10.99 3.14
CA LYS A 118 -9.14 11.99 3.99
C LYS A 118 -7.83 12.48 3.39
N ASN A 119 -7.15 11.64 2.62
CA ASN A 119 -5.89 11.97 1.97
C ASN A 119 -6.06 12.51 0.54
N GLY A 120 -7.29 12.86 0.15
CA GLY A 120 -7.54 13.55 -1.11
C GLY A 120 -7.87 12.66 -2.29
N PHE A 121 -8.04 11.37 -2.08
CA PHE A 121 -8.52 10.48 -3.13
C PHE A 121 -10.02 10.63 -3.32
N GLU A 122 -10.48 10.40 -4.54
CA GLU A 122 -11.91 10.43 -4.90
C GLU A 122 -12.29 9.11 -5.54
N LYS A 123 -13.51 8.64 -5.27
CA LYS A 123 -14.08 7.47 -5.94
C LYS A 123 -14.45 7.87 -7.36
N VAL A 124 -13.94 7.12 -8.34
CA VAL A 124 -14.21 7.41 -9.76
C VAL A 124 -15.16 6.38 -10.33
N VAL A 125 -14.92 5.09 -10.04
CA VAL A 125 -15.70 4.00 -10.59
C VAL A 125 -15.79 2.85 -9.60
N LYS A 126 -16.88 2.08 -9.67
CA LYS A 126 -16.99 0.81 -8.94
C LYS A 126 -16.73 -0.31 -9.95
N LYS A 127 -15.72 -1.13 -9.69
CA LYS A 127 -15.37 -2.28 -10.53
C LYS A 127 -16.06 -3.52 -9.97
N SER A 128 -17.05 -4.04 -10.69
CA SER A 128 -17.83 -5.21 -10.24
C SER A 128 -16.99 -6.47 -10.25
N ALA A 129 -17.12 -7.29 -9.18
CA ALA A 129 -16.45 -8.57 -9.05
C ALA A 129 -14.93 -8.48 -9.34
N TYR A 130 -14.31 -7.44 -8.84
CA TYR A 130 -12.88 -7.17 -9.07
C TYR A 130 -11.98 -8.20 -8.41
N TYR A 131 -12.32 -8.60 -7.18
CA TYR A 131 -11.53 -9.56 -6.41
C TYR A 131 -11.94 -10.99 -6.71
N SER A 132 -11.04 -11.94 -6.49
CA SER A 132 -11.28 -13.35 -6.80
C SER A 132 -12.46 -13.96 -6.04
N ASP A 133 -12.82 -13.39 -4.87
CA ASP A 133 -13.98 -13.81 -4.09
C ASP A 133 -15.29 -13.17 -4.55
N GLY A 134 -15.27 -12.36 -5.61
CA GLY A 134 -16.43 -11.70 -6.17
C GLY A 134 -16.75 -10.34 -5.60
N GLU A 135 -16.01 -9.86 -4.63
CA GLU A 135 -16.26 -8.54 -4.06
C GLU A 135 -15.89 -7.44 -5.05
N ASP A 136 -16.70 -6.36 -5.06
CA ASP A 136 -16.45 -5.18 -5.88
C ASP A 136 -15.32 -4.34 -5.28
N ALA A 137 -14.71 -3.52 -6.12
CA ALA A 137 -13.72 -2.54 -5.71
C ALA A 137 -14.15 -1.14 -6.11
N TYR A 138 -13.80 -0.15 -5.29
CA TYR A 138 -13.76 1.23 -5.75
C TYR A 138 -12.41 1.52 -6.35
N TYR A 139 -12.41 2.11 -7.55
CA TYR A 139 -11.23 2.69 -8.16
C TYR A 139 -11.18 4.15 -7.71
N MET A 140 -10.10 4.51 -7.04
CA MET A 140 -9.94 5.85 -6.47
C MET A 140 -8.73 6.55 -7.07
N VAL A 141 -8.82 7.85 -7.21
CA VAL A 141 -7.81 8.66 -7.91
C VAL A 141 -7.52 9.94 -7.13
N LYS A 142 -6.26 10.34 -7.15
CA LYS A 142 -5.80 11.59 -6.57
C LYS A 142 -4.85 12.27 -7.54
N GLY A 143 -5.02 13.58 -7.78
CA GLY A 143 -4.04 14.39 -8.47
C GLY A 143 -2.82 14.62 -7.59
N VAL A 144 -1.64 14.56 -8.18
CA VAL A 144 -0.35 14.74 -7.47
C VAL A 144 0.29 16.02 -7.96
N TYR A 145 -0.03 17.14 -7.33
CA TYR A 145 0.57 18.44 -7.68
C TYR A 145 0.34 19.49 -6.60
#